data_d7daafe3a68e30781b36de45ee36098f
#
_entry.id   d7daafe3a68e30781b36de45ee36098f
#
_cell.length_a   1.000
_cell.length_b   1.000
_cell.length_c   1.000
_cell.angle_alpha   90.00
_cell.angle_beta   90.00
_cell.angle_gamma   90.00
#
_symmetry.space_group_name_H-M   'P 1'
#
loop_
_entity.id
_entity.type
_entity.pdbx_description
1 polymer ?
#
loop_
_entity_poly.entity_id
_entity_poly.type
_entity_poly.pdbx_seq_one_letter_code
_entity_poly.pdbx_strand_id
1 'polypeptide(L)'
;RDANLGFSQATKDLVTASQKCIRQNNEIDLFEEYFEGEAPEHQVEPISTKTVMIFKDPNTIKRSVAKIAWHPEVNDPRVGCAYAVMRFQQSRPDMPKHSYIWNLRDPNKPEKTLEAPSPLCTMVFNHKISDIIAGGSYNGSISFFDQRKGHSSGVLKPVITTVLERS
;
A
#
# COMPACT_ATOMS: atom_id res chain seq x y z
N ARG A 1 49.48 69.57 -8.53
CA ARG A 1 49.60 68.88 -7.19
C ARG A 1 48.68 67.69 -7.28
N ASP A 2 49.22 66.61 -7.75
CA ASP A 2 48.46 65.35 -7.82
C ASP A 2 48.34 64.77 -6.42
N ALA A 3 47.20 64.93 -5.83
CA ALA A 3 46.86 64.22 -4.59
C ALA A 3 46.76 62.72 -4.92
N ASN A 4 47.86 62.02 -4.78
CA ASN A 4 47.89 60.56 -4.85
C ASN A 4 47.16 60.06 -3.62
N LEU A 5 45.83 59.96 -3.73
CA LEU A 5 44.95 59.30 -2.75
C LEU A 5 45.26 57.81 -2.77
N GLY A 6 46.28 57.43 -1.96
CA GLY A 6 46.63 56.04 -1.75
C GLY A 6 45.42 55.35 -1.10
N PHE A 7 44.61 54.68 -1.89
CA PHE A 7 43.53 53.83 -1.35
C PHE A 7 44.16 52.75 -0.47
N SER A 8 43.65 52.65 0.75
CA SER A 8 44.01 51.58 1.67
C SER A 8 43.77 50.21 1.01
N GLN A 9 44.56 49.22 1.33
CA GLN A 9 44.40 47.86 0.81
C GLN A 9 42.96 47.34 1.04
N ALA A 10 42.41 47.63 2.20
CA ALA A 10 41.03 47.28 2.53
C ALA A 10 40.00 47.89 1.55
N THR A 11 40.24 49.12 1.10
CA THR A 11 39.38 49.80 0.10
C THR A 11 39.49 49.13 -1.28
N LYS A 12 40.70 48.73 -1.67
CA LYS A 12 40.88 47.96 -2.93
C LYS A 12 40.18 46.62 -2.90
N ASP A 13 40.30 45.91 -1.79
CA ASP A 13 39.63 44.60 -1.60
C ASP A 13 38.12 44.76 -1.63
N LEU A 14 37.58 45.80 -0.99
CA LEU A 14 36.17 46.14 -1.03
C LEU A 14 35.68 46.44 -2.46
N VAL A 15 36.41 47.26 -3.20
CA VAL A 15 36.05 47.56 -4.59
C VAL A 15 36.06 46.33 -5.47
N THR A 16 37.02 45.45 -5.30
CA THR A 16 37.11 44.20 -6.06
C THR A 16 35.95 43.28 -5.75
N ALA A 17 35.58 43.13 -4.47
CA ALA A 17 34.43 42.35 -4.05
C ALA A 17 33.11 42.91 -4.60
N SER A 18 32.95 44.25 -4.52
CA SER A 18 31.75 44.92 -5.07
C SER A 18 31.65 44.77 -6.58
N GLN A 19 32.75 44.91 -7.32
CA GLN A 19 32.74 44.66 -8.77
C GLN A 19 32.34 43.24 -9.13
N LYS A 20 32.80 42.26 -8.36
CA LYS A 20 32.39 40.86 -8.56
C LYS A 20 30.93 40.66 -8.35
N CYS A 21 30.37 41.22 -7.28
CA CYS A 21 28.92 41.14 -7.01
C CYS A 21 28.06 41.81 -8.10
N ILE A 22 28.48 43.02 -8.54
CA ILE A 22 27.80 43.75 -9.62
C ILE A 22 27.82 42.95 -10.92
N ARG A 23 28.97 42.36 -11.27
CA ARG A 23 29.04 41.51 -12.48
C ARG A 23 28.11 40.31 -12.37
N GLN A 24 28.09 39.61 -11.23
CA GLN A 24 27.20 38.47 -11.02
C GLN A 24 25.73 38.87 -11.12
N ASN A 25 25.35 40.02 -10.55
CA ASN A 25 23.99 40.51 -10.63
C ASN A 25 23.56 40.91 -12.05
N ASN A 26 24.54 41.37 -12.87
CA ASN A 26 24.25 41.77 -14.25
C ASN A 26 24.32 40.61 -15.25
N GLU A 27 24.90 39.47 -14.88
CA GLU A 27 24.96 38.26 -15.72
C GLU A 27 23.62 37.54 -15.78
N ILE A 28 22.83 37.59 -14.70
CA ILE A 28 21.56 36.92 -14.58
C ILE A 28 20.54 37.94 -14.07
N ASP A 29 19.55 38.26 -14.86
CA ASP A 29 18.40 39.03 -14.39
C ASP A 29 17.43 38.07 -13.69
N LEU A 30 17.32 38.19 -12.38
CA LEU A 30 16.41 37.37 -11.57
C LEU A 30 14.92 37.67 -11.80
N PHE A 31 14.61 38.78 -12.48
CA PHE A 31 13.25 39.23 -12.77
C PHE A 31 12.85 38.97 -14.22
N GLU A 32 13.78 38.52 -15.06
CA GLU A 32 13.50 38.16 -16.43
C GLU A 32 12.95 36.72 -16.49
N GLU A 33 11.77 36.56 -17.09
CA GLU A 33 11.16 35.26 -17.32
C GLU A 33 11.80 34.63 -18.58
N TYR A 34 12.91 33.92 -18.41
CA TYR A 34 13.67 33.28 -19.51
C TYR A 34 12.88 32.24 -20.29
N PHE A 35 11.81 31.72 -19.71
CA PHE A 35 10.95 30.70 -20.31
C PHE A 35 9.58 31.26 -20.74
N GLU A 36 9.47 32.58 -20.89
CA GLU A 36 8.25 33.20 -21.37
C GLU A 36 7.97 32.79 -22.83
N GLY A 37 6.90 32.05 -23.04
CA GLY A 37 6.50 31.52 -24.36
C GLY A 37 6.97 30.10 -24.67
N GLU A 38 7.78 29.47 -23.86
CA GLU A 38 7.91 28.01 -23.88
C GLU A 38 6.64 27.39 -23.31
N ALA A 39 5.86 26.74 -24.16
CA ALA A 39 4.78 25.89 -23.68
C ALA A 39 5.42 24.91 -22.69
N PRO A 40 4.86 24.73 -21.49
CA PRO A 40 5.41 23.81 -20.52
C PRO A 40 5.52 22.45 -21.17
N GLU A 41 6.73 22.09 -21.60
CA GLU A 41 7.00 20.76 -22.14
C GLU A 41 6.59 19.77 -21.07
N HIS A 42 5.48 19.09 -21.33
CA HIS A 42 4.92 18.02 -20.53
C HIS A 42 4.94 18.34 -19.01
N GLN A 43 3.92 19.04 -18.54
CA GLN A 43 3.56 18.90 -17.15
C GLN A 43 3.39 17.40 -16.93
N VAL A 44 4.44 16.78 -16.38
CA VAL A 44 4.34 15.40 -15.90
C VAL A 44 3.19 15.43 -14.91
N GLU A 45 2.05 14.88 -15.31
CA GLU A 45 0.89 14.82 -14.43
C GLU A 45 1.36 14.26 -13.08
N PRO A 46 1.06 14.93 -11.98
CA PRO A 46 1.48 14.44 -10.67
C PRO A 46 0.98 13.01 -10.52
N ILE A 47 1.86 12.11 -10.08
CA ILE A 47 1.53 10.71 -9.87
C ILE A 47 0.30 10.64 -8.98
N SER A 48 -0.83 10.26 -9.56
CA SER A 48 -2.11 10.16 -8.85
C SER A 48 -2.57 8.71 -8.84
N THR A 49 -3.16 8.28 -7.72
CA THR A 49 -3.77 6.96 -7.60
C THR A 49 -5.26 7.06 -7.93
N LYS A 50 -5.73 6.19 -8.82
CA LYS A 50 -7.15 6.08 -9.16
C LYS A 50 -7.72 4.79 -8.57
N THR A 51 -8.84 4.90 -7.86
CA THR A 51 -9.57 3.72 -7.39
C THR A 51 -10.16 2.99 -8.58
N VAL A 52 -9.74 1.74 -8.80
CA VAL A 52 -10.22 0.89 -9.89
C VAL A 52 -11.45 0.10 -9.46
N MET A 53 -11.40 -0.51 -8.27
CA MET A 53 -12.52 -1.28 -7.73
C MET A 53 -12.49 -1.32 -6.21
N ILE A 54 -13.63 -1.65 -5.60
CA ILE A 54 -13.78 -1.74 -4.14
C ILE A 54 -14.41 -3.09 -3.81
N PHE A 55 -13.73 -3.89 -2.98
CA PHE A 55 -14.27 -5.11 -2.40
C PHE A 55 -14.87 -4.80 -1.03
N LYS A 56 -16.16 -5.02 -0.88
CA LYS A 56 -16.86 -4.71 0.37
C LYS A 56 -17.20 -5.98 1.12
N ASP A 57 -16.85 -6.05 2.41
CA ASP A 57 -17.26 -7.15 3.29
C ASP A 57 -18.81 -7.27 3.28
N PRO A 58 -19.37 -8.42 2.91
CA PRO A 58 -20.81 -8.64 2.89
C PRO A 58 -21.46 -8.63 4.28
N ASN A 59 -20.67 -8.75 5.35
CA ASN A 59 -21.18 -8.73 6.71
C ASN A 59 -21.57 -7.33 7.16
N THR A 60 -22.62 -7.26 7.99
CA THR A 60 -23.08 -6.01 8.61
C THR A 60 -22.16 -5.54 9.74
N ILE A 61 -21.49 -6.47 10.41
CA ILE A 61 -20.52 -6.16 11.48
C ILE A 61 -19.22 -5.73 10.84
N LYS A 62 -18.79 -4.51 11.13
CA LYS A 62 -17.53 -3.96 10.62
C LYS A 62 -16.33 -4.70 11.19
N ARG A 63 -15.50 -5.23 10.31
CA ARG A 63 -14.25 -5.90 10.62
C ARG A 63 -13.11 -5.23 9.86
N SER A 64 -11.90 -5.40 10.33
CA SER A 64 -10.71 -4.94 9.61
C SER A 64 -10.20 -6.04 8.68
N VAL A 65 -9.65 -5.64 7.54
CA VAL A 65 -8.85 -6.53 6.71
C VAL A 65 -7.50 -6.70 7.40
N ALA A 66 -7.26 -7.89 7.95
CA ALA A 66 -6.03 -8.20 8.69
C ALA A 66 -4.88 -8.57 7.74
N LYS A 67 -5.19 -9.25 6.65
CA LYS A 67 -4.20 -9.67 5.64
C LYS A 67 -4.83 -9.74 4.26
N ILE A 68 -4.04 -9.34 3.26
CA ILE A 68 -4.33 -9.53 1.84
C ILE A 68 -3.25 -10.42 1.26
N ALA A 69 -3.63 -11.42 0.48
CA ALA A 69 -2.73 -12.33 -0.20
C ALA A 69 -3.16 -12.48 -1.67
N TRP A 70 -2.25 -12.23 -2.58
CA TRP A 70 -2.47 -12.48 -4.01
C TRP A 70 -2.34 -13.96 -4.33
N HIS A 71 -3.11 -14.41 -5.31
CA HIS A 71 -2.93 -15.73 -5.88
C HIS A 71 -1.53 -15.83 -6.53
N PRO A 72 -0.77 -16.93 -6.33
CA PRO A 72 0.61 -17.02 -6.82
C PRO A 72 0.73 -17.12 -8.34
N GLU A 73 -0.32 -17.54 -9.03
CA GLU A 73 -0.32 -17.63 -10.50
C GLU A 73 -0.62 -16.25 -11.11
N VAL A 74 0.27 -15.80 -12.00
CA VAL A 74 0.19 -14.46 -12.63
C VAL A 74 -1.11 -14.23 -13.40
N ASN A 75 -1.66 -15.29 -14.00
CA ASN A 75 -2.87 -15.19 -14.83
C ASN A 75 -4.17 -15.36 -14.03
N ASP A 76 -4.08 -15.66 -12.75
CA ASP A 76 -5.24 -15.85 -11.90
C ASP A 76 -5.57 -14.56 -11.13
N PRO A 77 -6.69 -13.89 -11.47
CA PRO A 77 -7.05 -12.60 -10.89
C PRO A 77 -7.71 -12.74 -9.52
N ARG A 78 -7.30 -13.70 -8.69
CA ARG A 78 -7.87 -13.91 -7.35
C ARG A 78 -7.02 -13.28 -6.26
N VAL A 79 -7.70 -12.77 -5.24
CA VAL A 79 -7.10 -12.20 -4.05
C VAL A 79 -7.82 -12.72 -2.81
N GLY A 80 -7.06 -13.22 -1.85
CA GLY A 80 -7.56 -13.64 -0.56
C GLY A 80 -7.49 -12.52 0.46
N CYS A 81 -8.57 -12.32 1.22
CA CYS A 81 -8.66 -11.33 2.28
C CYS A 81 -9.06 -12.01 3.59
N ALA A 82 -8.20 -11.91 4.60
CA ALA A 82 -8.50 -12.33 5.96
C ALA A 82 -9.13 -11.16 6.74
N TYR A 83 -10.25 -11.44 7.40
CA TYR A 83 -11.00 -10.46 8.16
C TYR A 83 -11.00 -10.81 9.64
N ALA A 84 -10.50 -9.90 10.48
CA ALA A 84 -10.49 -10.06 11.92
C ALA A 84 -10.60 -8.70 12.63
N VAL A 85 -11.03 -8.73 13.88
CA VAL A 85 -10.93 -7.58 14.78
C VAL A 85 -9.69 -7.79 15.65
N MET A 86 -8.64 -7.01 15.37
CA MET A 86 -7.33 -7.13 16.02
C MET A 86 -7.24 -6.36 17.34
N ARG A 87 -8.33 -5.74 17.79
CA ARG A 87 -8.34 -4.99 19.04
C ARG A 87 -8.55 -5.92 20.23
N PHE A 88 -7.70 -5.77 21.23
CA PHE A 88 -7.79 -6.52 22.48
C PHE A 88 -9.16 -6.31 23.17
N GLN A 89 -9.77 -7.38 23.65
CA GLN A 89 -11.09 -7.40 24.34
C GLN A 89 -12.31 -6.87 23.54
N GLN A 90 -12.18 -6.56 22.26
CA GLN A 90 -13.31 -6.11 21.44
C GLN A 90 -13.91 -7.23 20.56
N SER A 91 -13.44 -8.46 20.69
CA SER A 91 -14.04 -9.59 19.99
C SER A 91 -15.38 -9.94 20.60
N ARG A 92 -16.44 -9.77 19.81
CA ARG A 92 -17.78 -10.19 20.23
C ARG A 92 -17.94 -11.69 19.97
N PRO A 93 -18.73 -12.43 20.80
CA PRO A 93 -18.95 -13.86 20.61
C PRO A 93 -19.69 -14.19 19.29
N ASP A 94 -20.48 -13.26 18.78
CA ASP A 94 -21.23 -13.34 17.52
C ASP A 94 -20.46 -12.82 16.30
N MET A 95 -19.14 -12.56 16.44
CA MET A 95 -18.31 -12.08 15.34
C MET A 95 -18.24 -13.08 14.20
N PRO A 96 -18.53 -12.65 12.95
CA PRO A 96 -18.40 -13.52 11.79
C PRO A 96 -16.95 -14.01 11.62
N LYS A 97 -16.79 -15.33 11.44
CA LYS A 97 -15.46 -15.99 11.32
C LYS A 97 -15.03 -16.17 9.87
N HIS A 98 -15.85 -15.69 8.94
CA HIS A 98 -15.62 -15.87 7.52
C HIS A 98 -14.55 -14.93 6.99
N SER A 99 -13.69 -15.47 6.15
CA SER A 99 -12.75 -14.72 5.29
C SER A 99 -13.09 -15.04 3.84
N TYR A 100 -12.62 -14.26 2.90
CA TYR A 100 -13.09 -14.34 1.52
C TYR A 100 -11.96 -14.41 0.52
N ILE A 101 -12.22 -15.11 -0.59
CA ILE A 101 -11.44 -15.03 -1.81
C ILE A 101 -12.29 -14.26 -2.81
N TRP A 102 -11.70 -13.20 -3.34
CA TRP A 102 -12.31 -12.32 -4.31
C TRP A 102 -11.74 -12.55 -5.69
N ASN A 103 -12.56 -12.37 -6.70
CA ASN A 103 -12.11 -12.35 -8.09
C ASN A 103 -12.17 -10.91 -8.60
N LEU A 104 -11.08 -10.42 -9.21
CA LEU A 104 -11.03 -9.06 -9.76
C LEU A 104 -12.01 -8.85 -10.92
N ARG A 105 -12.47 -9.93 -11.55
CA ARG A 105 -13.45 -9.84 -12.64
C ARG A 105 -14.89 -9.61 -12.12
N ASP A 106 -15.19 -10.05 -10.89
CA ASP A 106 -16.48 -9.85 -10.25
C ASP A 106 -16.29 -9.33 -8.81
N PRO A 107 -16.19 -8.01 -8.62
CA PRO A 107 -15.96 -7.41 -7.31
C PRO A 107 -17.21 -7.37 -6.43
N ASN A 108 -18.39 -7.68 -6.97
CA ASN A 108 -19.66 -7.49 -6.25
C ASN A 108 -19.90 -8.54 -5.17
N LYS A 109 -19.38 -9.76 -5.36
CA LYS A 109 -19.53 -10.85 -4.42
C LYS A 109 -18.23 -11.64 -4.29
N PRO A 110 -17.94 -12.20 -3.10
CA PRO A 110 -16.80 -13.10 -2.95
C PRO A 110 -17.00 -14.37 -3.77
N GLU A 111 -15.96 -14.85 -4.41
CA GLU A 111 -15.97 -16.11 -5.17
C GLU A 111 -16.05 -17.31 -4.22
N LYS A 112 -15.27 -17.26 -3.13
CA LYS A 112 -15.25 -18.32 -2.12
C LYS A 112 -15.22 -17.73 -0.72
N THR A 113 -15.90 -18.42 0.20
CA THR A 113 -15.93 -18.12 1.63
C THR A 113 -15.12 -19.14 2.40
N LEU A 114 -14.17 -18.69 3.20
CA LEU A 114 -13.37 -19.53 4.10
C LEU A 114 -14.01 -19.52 5.48
N GLU A 115 -14.53 -20.64 5.93
CA GLU A 115 -15.13 -20.82 7.25
C GLU A 115 -14.11 -21.44 8.21
N ALA A 116 -13.46 -20.64 9.04
CA ALA A 116 -12.48 -21.08 10.03
C ALA A 116 -13.12 -21.23 11.42
N PRO A 117 -12.49 -22.01 12.34
CA PRO A 117 -12.96 -22.15 13.73
C PRO A 117 -12.95 -20.82 14.49
N SER A 118 -12.03 -19.93 14.13
CA SER A 118 -11.87 -18.58 14.68
C SER A 118 -11.53 -17.61 13.55
N PRO A 119 -11.76 -16.28 13.71
CA PRO A 119 -11.41 -15.30 12.69
C PRO A 119 -9.96 -15.42 12.22
N LEU A 120 -9.74 -15.40 10.91
CA LEU A 120 -8.40 -15.47 10.34
C LEU A 120 -7.69 -14.13 10.45
N CYS A 121 -6.53 -14.13 11.10
CA CYS A 121 -5.64 -12.96 11.20
C CYS A 121 -4.64 -12.90 10.05
N THR A 122 -4.32 -14.06 9.48
CA THR A 122 -3.42 -14.15 8.33
C THR A 122 -3.84 -15.27 7.42
N MET A 123 -3.48 -15.15 6.14
CA MET A 123 -3.66 -16.20 5.15
C MET A 123 -2.58 -16.11 4.09
N VAL A 124 -2.26 -17.23 3.49
CA VAL A 124 -1.28 -17.34 2.41
C VAL A 124 -1.66 -18.50 1.49
N PHE A 125 -1.50 -18.27 0.18
CA PHE A 125 -1.58 -19.33 -0.82
C PHE A 125 -0.27 -20.12 -0.88
N ASN A 126 -0.35 -21.41 -1.14
CA ASN A 126 0.83 -22.21 -1.39
C ASN A 126 1.39 -21.90 -2.78
N HIS A 127 2.66 -21.52 -2.85
CA HIS A 127 3.32 -21.16 -4.12
C HIS A 127 3.53 -22.35 -5.08
N LYS A 128 3.54 -23.58 -4.57
CA LYS A 128 3.70 -24.78 -5.41
C LYS A 128 2.36 -25.37 -5.85
N ILE A 129 1.36 -25.33 -4.96
CA ILE A 129 0.02 -25.83 -5.20
C ILE A 129 -0.93 -24.71 -4.79
N SER A 130 -1.27 -23.88 -5.74
CA SER A 130 -2.06 -22.65 -5.55
C SER A 130 -3.45 -22.88 -4.98
N ASP A 131 -3.98 -24.09 -5.14
CA ASP A 131 -5.27 -24.49 -4.56
C ASP A 131 -5.26 -24.64 -3.04
N ILE A 132 -4.08 -24.76 -2.43
CA ILE A 132 -3.96 -24.91 -0.97
C ILE A 132 -3.71 -23.55 -0.32
N ILE A 133 -4.50 -23.25 0.71
CA ILE A 133 -4.43 -22.03 1.48
C ILE A 133 -4.16 -22.40 2.94
N ALA A 134 -3.20 -21.73 3.56
CA ALA A 134 -2.98 -21.79 4.99
C ALA A 134 -3.50 -20.50 5.64
N GLY A 135 -4.23 -20.64 6.73
CA GLY A 135 -4.76 -19.54 7.51
C GLY A 135 -4.43 -19.65 8.99
N GLY A 136 -3.88 -18.58 9.57
CA GLY A 136 -3.66 -18.46 11.01
C GLY A 136 -4.82 -17.73 11.66
N SER A 137 -5.42 -18.35 12.66
CA SER A 137 -6.61 -17.83 13.35
C SER A 137 -6.25 -17.04 14.61
N TYR A 138 -7.15 -16.18 15.05
CA TYR A 138 -6.98 -15.35 16.24
C TYR A 138 -6.73 -16.17 17.53
N ASN A 139 -7.29 -17.38 17.63
CA ASN A 139 -7.09 -18.30 18.75
C ASN A 139 -5.73 -19.05 18.68
N GLY A 140 -4.87 -18.75 17.72
CA GLY A 140 -3.57 -19.42 17.52
C GLY A 140 -3.64 -20.74 16.72
N SER A 141 -4.83 -21.20 16.30
CA SER A 141 -4.94 -22.38 15.44
C SER A 141 -4.54 -22.06 14.00
N ILE A 142 -3.95 -23.04 13.31
CA ILE A 142 -3.65 -22.95 11.88
C ILE A 142 -4.59 -23.90 11.16
N SER A 143 -5.24 -23.40 10.11
CA SER A 143 -6.19 -24.14 9.28
C SER A 143 -5.70 -24.20 7.84
N PHE A 144 -5.81 -25.36 7.23
CA PHE A 144 -5.48 -25.57 5.82
C PHE A 144 -6.76 -25.82 5.03
N PHE A 145 -6.92 -25.09 3.94
CA PHE A 145 -8.07 -25.16 3.04
C PHE A 145 -7.61 -25.67 1.67
N ASP A 146 -8.42 -26.52 1.04
CA ASP A 146 -8.23 -26.98 -0.34
C ASP A 146 -9.38 -26.44 -1.20
N GLN A 147 -9.04 -25.56 -2.15
CA GLN A 147 -10.01 -24.92 -3.04
C GLN A 147 -10.74 -25.91 -3.96
N ARG A 148 -10.15 -27.08 -4.21
CA ARG A 148 -10.72 -28.15 -5.06
C ARG A 148 -11.84 -28.89 -4.35
N LYS A 149 -11.84 -28.90 -3.02
CA LYS A 149 -12.88 -29.55 -2.19
C LYS A 149 -14.10 -28.69 -1.93
N GLY A 150 -14.11 -27.43 -2.39
CA GLY A 150 -15.26 -26.56 -2.30
C GLY A 150 -16.39 -27.06 -3.20
N HIS A 151 -17.43 -27.61 -2.59
CA HIS A 151 -18.65 -27.96 -3.31
C HIS A 151 -19.32 -26.69 -3.87
N SER A 152 -20.35 -26.87 -4.69
CA SER A 152 -21.15 -25.81 -5.37
C SER A 152 -21.67 -24.67 -4.48
N SER A 153 -21.53 -24.78 -3.16
CA SER A 153 -21.91 -23.72 -2.20
C SER A 153 -20.91 -22.56 -2.10
N GLY A 154 -19.71 -22.67 -2.68
CA GLY A 154 -18.65 -21.67 -2.54
C GLY A 154 -18.05 -21.53 -1.14
N VAL A 155 -18.47 -22.33 -0.16
CA VAL A 155 -17.94 -22.31 1.21
C VAL A 155 -16.88 -23.38 1.38
N LEU A 156 -15.68 -22.97 1.79
CA LEU A 156 -14.54 -23.83 2.07
C LEU A 156 -14.41 -24.04 3.58
N LYS A 157 -14.48 -25.29 3.99
CA LYS A 157 -14.14 -25.70 5.36
C LYS A 157 -12.70 -26.18 5.43
N PRO A 158 -12.01 -26.04 6.56
CA PRO A 158 -10.64 -26.50 6.69
C PRO A 158 -10.58 -28.02 6.57
N VAL A 159 -9.60 -28.49 5.82
CA VAL A 159 -9.29 -29.92 5.67
C VAL A 159 -8.53 -30.43 6.90
N ILE A 160 -7.62 -29.59 7.39
CA ILE A 160 -6.78 -29.85 8.56
C ILE A 160 -6.80 -28.59 9.42
N THR A 161 -6.92 -28.76 10.72
CA THR A 161 -6.78 -27.69 11.70
C THR A 161 -5.89 -28.19 12.84
N THR A 162 -4.93 -27.38 13.27
CA THR A 162 -4.12 -27.70 14.46
C THR A 162 -4.99 -27.68 15.71
N VAL A 163 -4.86 -28.72 16.54
CA VAL A 163 -5.52 -28.76 17.83
C VAL A 163 -4.67 -27.97 18.82
N LEU A 164 -5.26 -27.02 19.50
CA LEU A 164 -4.63 -26.35 20.63
C LEU A 164 -4.85 -27.24 21.84
N GLU A 165 -3.80 -27.92 22.32
CA GLU A 165 -3.84 -28.53 23.64
C GLU A 165 -3.91 -27.43 24.68
N ARG A 166 -5.00 -27.41 25.43
CA ARG A 166 -5.09 -26.57 26.65
C ARG A 166 -4.30 -27.29 27.72
N SER A 167 -3.09 -26.78 27.99
CA SER A 167 -2.35 -27.12 29.20
C SER A 167 -2.99 -26.51 30.41
#